data_43446024b388fb69ff304d74b5acf783
#
_entry.id   43446024b388fb69ff304d74b5acf783
#
_cell.length_a   1.000
_cell.length_b   1.000
_cell.length_c   1.000
_cell.angle_alpha   90.00
_cell.angle_beta   90.00
_cell.angle_gamma   90.00
#
_symmetry.space_group_name_H-M   'P 1'
#
loop_
_entity.id
_entity.type
_entity.pdbx_description
1 polymer ?
#
loop_
_entity_poly.entity_id
_entity_poly.type
_entity_poly.pdbx_seq_one_letter_code
_entity_poly.pdbx_strand_id
1 'polypeptide(L)'
;MLFRSRATRRKAAGLPSGKTFDVWRETDAAFPAPSQAALRTLEWIGRAENLAVCGPSGTGKSHFVETLGHAAIDAGMRVSWFTLESSPRPSPGPRSTPPRERWWPGSAGAELIVVDDIGMLPAGQEEAEALYRVVDAAYERRSVAVTSNLHPSGFDTIMPKGLATATVDRLLHHAHVIVTEGSSQRLAEALAGKGVKPLA
;
A
#
# COMPACT_ATOMS: atom_id res chain seq x y z
N MET A 1 21.64 -19.19 6.20
CA MET A 1 20.55 -18.29 5.77
C MET A 1 19.36 -18.59 6.68
N LEU A 2 19.06 -17.72 7.65
CA LEU A 2 17.99 -17.94 8.63
C LEU A 2 16.63 -17.76 7.92
N PHE A 3 15.92 -18.86 7.66
CA PHE A 3 14.53 -18.85 7.23
C PHE A 3 13.68 -18.23 8.34
N ARG A 4 13.39 -16.93 8.24
CA ARG A 4 12.39 -16.33 9.14
C ARG A 4 11.07 -17.04 8.92
N SER A 5 10.45 -17.53 10.00
CA SER A 5 9.15 -18.19 9.92
C SER A 5 8.07 -17.26 9.34
N ARG A 6 6.98 -17.81 8.78
CA ARG A 6 5.83 -17.04 8.29
C ARG A 6 5.32 -16.06 9.37
N ALA A 7 5.22 -16.53 10.61
CA ALA A 7 4.81 -15.67 11.74
C ALA A 7 5.76 -14.48 11.97
N THR A 8 7.07 -14.71 11.88
CA THR A 8 8.07 -13.63 11.99
C THR A 8 7.95 -12.61 10.87
N ARG A 9 7.70 -13.07 9.62
CA ARG A 9 7.50 -12.17 8.48
C ARG A 9 6.22 -11.34 8.63
N ARG A 10 5.10 -11.96 9.04
CA ARG A 10 3.83 -11.26 9.30
C ARG A 10 4.00 -10.17 10.37
N LYS A 11 4.65 -10.49 11.48
CA LYS A 11 4.93 -9.50 12.54
C LYS A 11 5.81 -8.36 12.06
N ALA A 12 6.82 -8.64 11.23
CA ALA A 12 7.73 -7.64 10.70
C ALA A 12 7.12 -6.76 9.60
N ALA A 13 6.08 -7.23 8.92
CA ALA A 13 5.46 -6.53 7.80
C ALA A 13 4.61 -5.31 8.22
N GLY A 14 4.09 -5.29 9.46
CA GLY A 14 3.25 -4.19 9.96
C GLY A 14 1.85 -4.14 9.34
N LEU A 15 1.35 -5.25 8.78
CA LEU A 15 -0.01 -5.33 8.20
C LEU A 15 -1.09 -5.04 9.25
N PRO A 16 -2.12 -4.23 8.94
CA PRO A 16 -2.99 -3.66 9.96
C PRO A 16 -3.99 -4.63 10.61
N SER A 17 -4.77 -5.39 9.85
CA SER A 17 -5.95 -6.09 10.39
C SER A 17 -6.02 -7.58 10.14
N GLY A 18 -5.11 -8.16 9.37
CA GLY A 18 -5.09 -9.59 9.05
C GLY A 18 -6.18 -10.03 8.08
N LYS A 19 -6.62 -9.15 7.19
CA LYS A 19 -7.56 -9.45 6.12
C LYS A 19 -6.87 -10.29 5.04
N THR A 20 -7.40 -11.49 4.81
CA THR A 20 -6.88 -12.47 3.84
C THR A 20 -7.90 -12.70 2.73
N PHE A 21 -7.50 -13.44 1.69
CA PHE A 21 -8.43 -13.83 0.62
C PHE A 21 -9.55 -14.74 1.10
N ASP A 22 -9.46 -15.34 2.29
CA ASP A 22 -10.53 -16.16 2.87
C ASP A 22 -11.78 -15.34 3.22
N VAL A 23 -11.58 -14.05 3.52
CA VAL A 23 -12.66 -13.10 3.85
C VAL A 23 -12.96 -12.12 2.72
N TRP A 24 -12.17 -12.13 1.65
CA TRP A 24 -12.37 -11.27 0.50
C TRP A 24 -13.50 -11.79 -0.38
N ARG A 25 -14.44 -10.90 -0.71
CA ARG A 25 -15.56 -11.22 -1.61
C ARG A 25 -15.30 -10.58 -2.97
N GLU A 26 -14.85 -11.38 -3.91
CA GLU A 26 -14.48 -10.94 -5.25
C GLU A 26 -15.64 -10.28 -6.01
N THR A 27 -16.86 -10.83 -5.84
CA THR A 27 -18.08 -10.37 -6.50
C THR A 27 -18.59 -9.03 -5.98
N ASP A 28 -18.31 -8.71 -4.71
CA ASP A 28 -18.78 -7.50 -4.05
C ASP A 28 -17.75 -6.36 -4.18
N ALA A 29 -16.61 -6.65 -4.80
CA ALA A 29 -15.50 -5.72 -4.88
C ALA A 29 -15.66 -4.74 -6.04
N ALA A 30 -15.26 -3.49 -5.82
CA ALA A 30 -15.18 -2.46 -6.84
C ALA A 30 -13.98 -2.65 -7.79
N PHE A 31 -13.51 -3.87 -7.95
CA PHE A 31 -12.33 -4.24 -8.75
C PHE A 31 -12.74 -5.17 -9.88
N PRO A 32 -12.27 -4.96 -11.12
CA PRO A 32 -12.52 -5.90 -12.21
C PRO A 32 -11.98 -7.30 -11.88
N ALA A 33 -12.80 -8.35 -12.01
CA ALA A 33 -12.42 -9.72 -11.70
C ALA A 33 -11.12 -10.19 -12.42
N PRO A 34 -10.90 -9.87 -13.70
CA PRO A 34 -9.64 -10.20 -14.36
C PRO A 34 -8.40 -9.57 -13.69
N SER A 35 -8.53 -8.31 -13.23
CA SER A 35 -7.44 -7.63 -12.52
C SER A 35 -7.16 -8.27 -11.17
N GLN A 36 -8.21 -8.67 -10.44
CA GLN A 36 -8.06 -9.39 -9.18
C GLN A 36 -7.32 -10.72 -9.39
N ALA A 37 -7.73 -11.52 -10.39
CA ALA A 37 -7.11 -12.79 -10.71
C ALA A 37 -5.63 -12.62 -11.10
N ALA A 38 -5.31 -11.65 -11.96
CA ALA A 38 -3.94 -11.38 -12.37
C ALA A 38 -3.04 -10.95 -11.20
N LEU A 39 -3.52 -10.05 -10.34
CA LEU A 39 -2.73 -9.57 -9.19
C LEU A 39 -2.51 -10.65 -8.12
N ARG A 40 -3.45 -11.60 -7.98
CA ARG A 40 -3.32 -12.73 -7.05
C ARG A 40 -2.21 -13.71 -7.42
N THR A 41 -1.75 -13.73 -8.67
CA THR A 41 -0.58 -14.54 -9.06
C THR A 41 0.71 -14.07 -8.41
N LEU A 42 0.77 -12.81 -7.99
CA LEU A 42 1.93 -12.14 -7.40
C LEU A 42 3.14 -12.04 -8.35
N GLU A 43 2.99 -12.42 -9.63
CA GLU A 43 4.07 -12.35 -10.62
C GLU A 43 4.57 -10.92 -10.84
N TRP A 44 3.66 -9.94 -10.73
CA TRP A 44 4.00 -8.53 -10.84
C TRP A 44 5.05 -8.09 -9.80
N ILE A 45 5.05 -8.70 -8.59
CA ILE A 45 6.07 -8.44 -7.57
C ILE A 45 7.44 -8.97 -8.02
N GLY A 46 7.46 -10.17 -8.61
CA GLY A 46 8.70 -10.74 -9.14
C GLY A 46 9.29 -9.95 -10.31
N ARG A 47 8.44 -9.19 -11.04
CA ARG A 47 8.85 -8.32 -12.15
C ARG A 47 9.17 -6.88 -11.73
N ALA A 48 9.15 -6.59 -10.42
CA ALA A 48 9.31 -5.25 -9.86
C ALA A 48 8.32 -4.21 -10.44
N GLU A 49 7.12 -4.67 -10.82
CA GLU A 49 6.02 -3.81 -11.25
C GLU A 49 5.30 -3.21 -10.04
N ASN A 50 4.69 -2.06 -10.21
CA ASN A 50 3.98 -1.36 -9.15
C ASN A 50 2.46 -1.60 -9.23
N LEU A 51 1.76 -1.24 -8.15
CA LEU A 51 0.30 -1.27 -8.08
C LEU A 51 -0.20 0.06 -7.52
N ALA A 52 -1.05 0.75 -8.25
CA ALA A 52 -1.74 1.95 -7.76
C ALA A 52 -3.26 1.69 -7.74
N VAL A 53 -3.85 1.68 -6.54
CA VAL A 53 -5.29 1.51 -6.36
C VAL A 53 -5.89 2.81 -5.87
N CYS A 54 -6.67 3.45 -6.71
CA CYS A 54 -7.21 4.78 -6.50
C CYS A 54 -8.74 4.79 -6.50
N GLY A 55 -9.35 5.74 -5.78
CA GLY A 55 -10.79 5.94 -5.81
C GLY A 55 -11.39 6.25 -4.45
N PRO A 56 -12.73 6.39 -4.35
CA PRO A 56 -13.40 6.85 -3.14
C PRO A 56 -13.12 6.00 -1.90
N SER A 57 -13.26 6.61 -0.73
CA SER A 57 -13.14 5.91 0.55
C SER A 57 -14.19 4.81 0.68
N GLY A 58 -13.81 3.68 1.30
CA GLY A 58 -14.75 2.59 1.58
C GLY A 58 -14.96 1.60 0.43
N THR A 59 -14.30 1.74 -0.71
CA THR A 59 -14.40 0.83 -1.88
C THR A 59 -13.54 -0.44 -1.76
N GLY A 60 -12.90 -0.67 -0.61
CA GLY A 60 -12.13 -1.89 -0.36
C GLY A 60 -10.65 -1.85 -0.78
N LYS A 61 -10.10 -0.69 -1.17
CA LYS A 61 -8.70 -0.54 -1.64
C LYS A 61 -7.67 -1.14 -0.67
N SER A 62 -7.63 -0.61 0.56
CA SER A 62 -6.70 -1.09 1.60
C SER A 62 -6.93 -2.55 1.93
N HIS A 63 -8.19 -3.03 1.97
CA HIS A 63 -8.52 -4.43 2.18
C HIS A 63 -7.88 -5.31 1.10
N PHE A 64 -8.07 -4.97 -0.18
CA PHE A 64 -7.52 -5.75 -1.29
C PHE A 64 -5.98 -5.79 -1.27
N VAL A 65 -5.33 -4.64 -1.08
CA VAL A 65 -3.87 -4.56 -1.01
C VAL A 65 -3.33 -5.31 0.22
N GLU A 66 -4.05 -5.28 1.35
CA GLU A 66 -3.70 -6.08 2.53
C GLU A 66 -3.78 -7.58 2.25
N THR A 67 -4.82 -8.05 1.54
CA THR A 67 -4.92 -9.47 1.16
C THR A 67 -3.78 -9.90 0.25
N LEU A 68 -3.36 -9.06 -0.69
CA LEU A 68 -2.17 -9.31 -1.53
C LEU A 68 -0.89 -9.36 -0.68
N GLY A 69 -0.75 -8.47 0.30
CA GLY A 69 0.37 -8.47 1.25
C GLY A 69 0.46 -9.77 2.04
N HIS A 70 -0.67 -10.29 2.55
CA HIS A 70 -0.72 -11.59 3.23
C HIS A 70 -0.35 -12.74 2.29
N ALA A 71 -0.90 -12.76 1.07
CA ALA A 71 -0.57 -13.76 0.07
C ALA A 71 0.92 -13.76 -0.29
N ALA A 72 1.52 -12.58 -0.43
CA ALA A 72 2.96 -12.43 -0.68
C ALA A 72 3.81 -13.00 0.47
N ILE A 73 3.42 -12.73 1.74
CA ILE A 73 4.10 -13.31 2.91
C ILE A 73 3.98 -14.83 2.91
N ASP A 74 2.82 -15.35 2.56
CA ASP A 74 2.56 -16.80 2.51
C ASP A 74 3.36 -17.49 1.39
N ALA A 75 3.58 -16.77 0.27
CA ALA A 75 4.48 -17.19 -0.81
C ALA A 75 5.98 -17.03 -0.45
N GLY A 76 6.31 -16.55 0.76
CA GLY A 76 7.69 -16.45 1.24
C GLY A 76 8.34 -15.09 1.08
N MET A 77 7.66 -14.13 0.47
CA MET A 77 8.16 -12.78 0.23
C MET A 77 8.19 -11.95 1.50
N ARG A 78 9.00 -10.91 1.51
CA ARG A 78 9.05 -9.90 2.58
C ARG A 78 8.21 -8.71 2.16
N VAL A 79 7.29 -8.32 3.03
CA VAL A 79 6.39 -7.19 2.83
C VAL A 79 6.67 -6.15 3.91
N SER A 80 6.53 -4.87 3.57
CA SER A 80 6.52 -3.77 4.53
C SER A 80 5.31 -2.89 4.27
N TRP A 81 4.54 -2.61 5.32
CA TRP A 81 3.33 -1.81 5.26
C TRP A 81 3.52 -0.50 6.02
N PHE A 82 3.12 0.60 5.40
CA PHE A 82 3.16 1.94 5.98
C PHE A 82 1.90 2.70 5.61
N THR A 83 1.51 3.66 6.44
CA THR A 83 0.63 4.76 6.04
C THR A 83 1.47 6.01 5.86
N LEU A 84 1.02 6.96 5.06
CA LEU A 84 1.77 8.21 4.88
C LEU A 84 1.93 8.98 6.20
N GLU A 85 0.93 8.92 7.07
CA GLU A 85 0.94 9.54 8.42
C GLU A 85 1.86 8.82 9.41
N SER A 86 1.95 7.51 9.31
CA SER A 86 2.81 6.69 10.19
C SER A 86 4.24 6.60 9.66
N SER A 87 4.57 7.39 8.65
CA SER A 87 5.94 7.51 8.16
C SER A 87 6.85 7.87 9.34
N PRO A 88 7.76 6.99 9.76
CA PRO A 88 8.62 7.31 10.87
C PRO A 88 9.45 8.54 10.50
N ARG A 89 9.41 9.56 11.35
CA ARG A 89 10.32 10.68 11.23
C ARG A 89 11.74 10.16 11.15
N PRO A 90 12.61 10.77 10.35
CA PRO A 90 13.98 10.31 10.24
C PRO A 90 14.58 10.17 11.64
N SER A 91 14.85 8.94 12.04
CA SER A 91 15.55 8.72 13.31
C SER A 91 16.89 9.45 13.24
N PRO A 92 17.28 10.21 14.27
CA PRO A 92 18.61 10.79 14.36
C PRO A 92 19.65 9.68 14.57
N GLY A 93 19.75 8.78 13.59
CA GLY A 93 20.74 7.72 13.57
C GLY A 93 22.09 8.20 13.02
N PRO A 94 23.15 7.40 13.18
CA PRO A 94 24.47 7.72 12.65
C PRO A 94 24.38 8.05 11.17
N ARG A 95 25.17 9.01 10.71
CA ARG A 95 25.24 9.41 9.27
C ARG A 95 25.63 8.24 8.34
N SER A 96 26.15 7.15 8.88
CA SER A 96 26.47 5.90 8.19
C SER A 96 25.27 5.04 7.81
N THR A 97 24.09 5.32 8.37
CA THR A 97 22.84 4.59 8.01
C THR A 97 22.37 5.07 6.64
N PRO A 98 22.16 4.18 5.66
CA PRO A 98 21.64 4.56 4.36
C PRO A 98 20.36 5.38 4.49
N PRO A 99 20.17 6.45 3.70
CA PRO A 99 19.01 7.34 3.79
C PRO A 99 17.67 6.58 3.81
N ARG A 100 17.53 5.52 3.00
CA ARG A 100 16.32 4.68 2.91
C ARG A 100 15.96 3.97 4.23
N GLU A 101 16.96 3.52 4.99
CA GLU A 101 16.76 2.83 6.28
C GLU A 101 16.42 3.80 7.41
N ARG A 102 16.83 5.06 7.23
CA ARG A 102 16.53 6.14 8.16
C ARG A 102 15.08 6.60 8.06
N TRP A 103 14.52 6.61 6.83
CA TRP A 103 13.16 7.06 6.58
C TRP A 103 12.12 5.96 6.81
N TRP A 104 12.46 4.69 6.46
CA TRP A 104 11.51 3.58 6.63
C TRP A 104 12.25 2.32 7.09
N PRO A 105 12.45 2.21 8.43
CA PRO A 105 13.05 1.03 9.04
C PRO A 105 12.21 -0.20 8.69
N GLY A 106 12.83 -1.24 8.15
CA GLY A 106 12.14 -2.47 7.73
C GLY A 106 11.84 -2.56 6.23
N SER A 107 11.85 -1.46 5.46
CA SER A 107 11.74 -1.55 3.99
C SER A 107 13.00 -2.11 3.34
N ALA A 108 14.14 -2.06 4.04
CA ALA A 108 15.39 -2.67 3.59
C ALA A 108 15.22 -4.17 3.36
N GLY A 109 15.15 -4.56 2.09
CA GLY A 109 15.00 -5.95 1.69
C GLY A 109 13.56 -6.43 1.57
N ALA A 110 12.53 -5.60 1.68
CA ALA A 110 11.17 -5.94 1.30
C ALA A 110 11.08 -6.10 -0.24
N GLU A 111 10.38 -7.09 -0.70
CA GLU A 111 10.07 -7.32 -2.11
C GLU A 111 8.83 -6.53 -2.52
N LEU A 112 7.90 -6.36 -1.57
CA LEU A 112 6.73 -5.51 -1.72
C LEU A 112 6.72 -4.45 -0.61
N ILE A 113 6.60 -3.19 -1.00
CA ILE A 113 6.41 -2.05 -0.11
C ILE A 113 4.99 -1.52 -0.33
N VAL A 114 4.20 -1.45 0.72
CA VAL A 114 2.84 -0.90 0.66
C VAL A 114 2.81 0.45 1.35
N VAL A 115 2.27 1.45 0.65
CA VAL A 115 1.95 2.77 1.20
C VAL A 115 0.45 2.98 1.12
N ASP A 116 -0.21 2.86 2.25
CA ASP A 116 -1.67 2.93 2.35
C ASP A 116 -2.16 4.35 2.66
N ASP A 117 -3.37 4.64 2.20
CA ASP A 117 -4.13 5.87 2.47
C ASP A 117 -3.44 7.18 2.05
N ILE A 118 -2.80 7.20 0.88
CA ILE A 118 -2.30 8.45 0.29
C ILE A 118 -3.49 9.36 -0.06
N GLY A 119 -3.45 10.62 0.42
CA GLY A 119 -4.47 11.63 0.11
C GLY A 119 -5.60 11.73 1.13
N MET A 120 -5.51 11.05 2.28
CA MET A 120 -6.44 11.28 3.39
C MET A 120 -6.24 12.66 4.02
N LEU A 121 -4.98 13.06 4.20
CA LEU A 121 -4.57 14.38 4.68
C LEU A 121 -3.51 14.98 3.75
N PRO A 122 -3.38 16.31 3.70
CA PRO A 122 -2.25 16.94 3.02
C PRO A 122 -0.94 16.43 3.62
N ALA A 123 -0.05 15.93 2.78
CA ALA A 123 1.28 15.54 3.20
C ALA A 123 2.14 16.78 3.46
N GLY A 124 2.81 16.82 4.59
CA GLY A 124 3.87 17.79 4.82
C GLY A 124 5.05 17.56 3.87
N GLN A 125 5.98 18.51 3.83
CA GLN A 125 7.15 18.38 2.96
C GLN A 125 7.98 17.13 3.30
N GLU A 126 8.11 16.78 4.57
CA GLU A 126 8.88 15.61 5.03
C GLU A 126 8.24 14.30 4.57
N GLU A 127 6.92 14.17 4.69
CA GLU A 127 6.18 13.00 4.26
C GLU A 127 6.22 12.83 2.73
N ALA A 128 6.10 13.93 1.99
CA ALA A 128 6.22 13.93 0.54
C ALA A 128 7.62 13.52 0.07
N GLU A 129 8.68 14.04 0.72
CA GLU A 129 10.05 13.62 0.46
C GLU A 129 10.28 12.15 0.82
N ALA A 130 9.70 11.66 1.92
CA ALA A 130 9.80 10.26 2.32
C ALA A 130 9.17 9.35 1.27
N LEU A 131 7.95 9.66 0.80
CA LEU A 131 7.29 8.91 -0.25
C LEU A 131 8.12 8.88 -1.54
N TYR A 132 8.60 10.05 -1.98
CA TYR A 132 9.47 10.12 -3.16
C TYR A 132 10.70 9.22 -3.02
N ARG A 133 11.41 9.28 -1.89
CA ARG A 133 12.63 8.49 -1.63
C ARG A 133 12.37 6.98 -1.64
N VAL A 134 11.19 6.55 -1.17
CA VAL A 134 10.80 5.14 -1.21
C VAL A 134 10.55 4.69 -2.63
N VAL A 135 9.76 5.46 -3.38
CA VAL A 135 9.46 5.16 -4.78
C VAL A 135 10.75 5.16 -5.61
N ASP A 136 11.61 6.16 -5.44
CA ASP A 136 12.90 6.27 -6.14
C ASP A 136 13.84 5.09 -5.81
N ALA A 137 13.96 4.71 -4.54
CA ALA A 137 14.80 3.58 -4.13
C ALA A 137 14.25 2.21 -4.56
N ALA A 138 12.93 2.09 -4.76
CA ALA A 138 12.28 0.88 -5.22
C ALA A 138 12.28 0.75 -6.75
N TYR A 139 12.37 1.85 -7.47
CA TYR A 139 12.23 1.94 -8.92
C TYR A 139 13.04 0.86 -9.64
N GLU A 140 12.37 0.06 -10.49
CA GLU A 140 12.90 -1.07 -11.26
C GLU A 140 13.62 -2.18 -10.43
N ARG A 141 13.44 -2.18 -9.12
CA ARG A 141 14.11 -3.15 -8.22
C ARG A 141 13.16 -3.89 -7.31
N ARG A 142 12.02 -3.27 -6.99
CA ARG A 142 11.03 -3.75 -6.04
C ARG A 142 9.67 -3.19 -6.38
N SER A 143 8.64 -3.88 -5.96
CA SER A 143 7.28 -3.42 -6.15
C SER A 143 6.85 -2.47 -5.04
N VAL A 144 6.19 -1.40 -5.45
CA VAL A 144 5.48 -0.48 -4.57
C VAL A 144 3.98 -0.59 -4.87
N ALA A 145 3.19 -0.91 -3.84
CA ALA A 145 1.74 -0.83 -3.93
C ALA A 145 1.24 0.39 -3.15
N VAL A 146 0.43 1.20 -3.78
CA VAL A 146 -0.18 2.37 -3.12
C VAL A 146 -1.69 2.28 -3.14
N THR A 147 -2.33 2.75 -2.08
CA THR A 147 -3.76 3.06 -2.10
C THR A 147 -3.95 4.57 -1.94
N SER A 148 -4.91 5.13 -2.65
CA SER A 148 -5.17 6.56 -2.61
C SER A 148 -6.65 6.87 -2.78
N ASN A 149 -7.11 7.92 -2.11
CA ASN A 149 -8.42 8.49 -2.36
C ASN A 149 -8.41 9.46 -3.56
N LEU A 150 -7.22 9.84 -4.00
CA LEU A 150 -6.99 10.67 -5.18
C LEU A 150 -6.45 9.83 -6.32
N HIS A 151 -6.80 10.19 -7.55
CA HIS A 151 -6.09 9.70 -8.71
C HIS A 151 -4.63 10.24 -8.67
N PRO A 152 -3.61 9.50 -9.16
CA PRO A 152 -2.22 9.95 -9.11
C PRO A 152 -1.99 11.34 -9.73
N SER A 153 -2.78 11.73 -10.75
CA SER A 153 -2.72 13.08 -11.33
C SER A 153 -3.10 14.20 -10.36
N GLY A 154 -3.71 13.88 -9.23
CA GLY A 154 -4.08 14.84 -8.18
C GLY A 154 -3.08 14.90 -7.02
N PHE A 155 -1.95 14.21 -7.08
CA PHE A 155 -0.98 14.21 -5.99
C PHE A 155 -0.32 15.58 -5.75
N ASP A 156 -0.32 16.45 -6.75
CA ASP A 156 0.13 17.84 -6.62
C ASP A 156 -0.77 18.71 -5.72
N THR A 157 -1.97 18.23 -5.39
CA THR A 157 -2.86 18.90 -4.43
C THR A 157 -2.52 18.60 -2.98
N ILE A 158 -1.78 17.53 -2.72
CA ILE A 158 -1.44 17.06 -1.37
C ILE A 158 0.05 17.16 -1.03
N MET A 159 0.90 17.39 -2.02
CA MET A 159 2.35 17.51 -1.84
C MET A 159 2.95 18.52 -2.83
N PRO A 160 4.18 19.04 -2.57
CA PRO A 160 4.84 19.97 -3.48
C PRO A 160 4.91 19.44 -4.90
N LYS A 161 4.51 20.28 -5.89
CA LYS A 161 4.32 19.89 -7.29
C LYS A 161 5.52 19.14 -7.91
N GLY A 162 6.74 19.59 -7.64
CA GLY A 162 7.95 18.92 -8.15
C GLY A 162 8.12 17.49 -7.62
N LEU A 163 7.84 17.28 -6.33
CA LEU A 163 7.87 15.94 -5.71
C LEU A 163 6.72 15.08 -6.22
N ALA A 164 5.51 15.64 -6.37
CA ALA A 164 4.37 14.93 -6.92
C ALA A 164 4.66 14.40 -8.31
N THR A 165 5.14 15.26 -9.21
CA THR A 165 5.47 14.86 -10.59
C THR A 165 6.52 13.76 -10.62
N ALA A 166 7.62 13.91 -9.87
CA ALA A 166 8.68 12.93 -9.85
C ALA A 166 8.27 11.59 -9.19
N THR A 167 7.40 11.63 -8.19
CA THR A 167 6.85 10.43 -7.54
C THR A 167 5.92 9.68 -8.49
N VAL A 168 4.98 10.39 -9.12
CA VAL A 168 4.01 9.81 -10.04
C VAL A 168 4.69 9.21 -11.27
N ASP A 169 5.65 9.91 -11.85
CA ASP A 169 6.41 9.44 -13.00
C ASP A 169 7.04 8.06 -12.74
N ARG A 170 7.78 7.92 -11.62
CA ARG A 170 8.41 6.64 -11.26
C ARG A 170 7.43 5.57 -10.82
N LEU A 171 6.41 5.96 -10.05
CA LEU A 171 5.42 5.03 -9.51
C LEU A 171 4.62 4.38 -10.65
N LEU A 172 4.23 5.17 -11.66
CA LEU A 172 3.36 4.70 -12.74
C LEU A 172 4.10 4.14 -13.94
N HIS A 173 5.40 4.30 -14.04
CA HIS A 173 6.18 3.85 -15.20
C HIS A 173 5.95 2.36 -15.53
N HIS A 174 5.91 1.50 -14.52
CA HIS A 174 5.59 0.07 -14.64
C HIS A 174 4.51 -0.30 -13.62
N ALA A 175 3.32 0.27 -13.72
CA ALA A 175 2.28 0.07 -12.73
C ALA A 175 0.98 -0.49 -13.30
N HIS A 176 0.38 -1.39 -12.53
CA HIS A 176 -1.04 -1.72 -12.65
C HIS A 176 -1.84 -0.62 -11.95
N VAL A 177 -2.59 0.14 -12.71
CA VAL A 177 -3.45 1.20 -12.16
C VAL A 177 -4.88 0.72 -12.14
N ILE A 178 -5.48 0.70 -10.95
CA ILE A 178 -6.88 0.36 -10.74
C ILE A 178 -7.58 1.57 -10.17
N VAL A 179 -8.60 2.02 -10.87
CA VAL A 179 -9.52 3.05 -10.38
C VAL A 179 -10.79 2.36 -9.92
N THR A 180 -11.10 2.49 -8.64
CA THR A 180 -12.34 1.96 -8.06
C THR A 180 -13.41 3.02 -8.11
N GLU A 181 -14.62 2.60 -8.47
CA GLU A 181 -15.84 3.44 -8.47
C GLU A 181 -16.85 2.88 -7.47
N GLY A 182 -17.84 3.68 -7.11
CA GLY A 182 -18.95 3.24 -6.28
C GLY A 182 -19.01 3.88 -4.89
N SER A 183 -19.99 3.41 -4.10
CA SER A 183 -20.25 3.90 -2.75
C SER A 183 -19.44 3.13 -1.69
N SER A 184 -19.33 3.72 -0.51
CA SER A 184 -18.64 3.10 0.61
C SER A 184 -19.34 1.82 1.08
N GLN A 185 -18.68 0.68 0.95
CA GLN A 185 -19.15 -0.60 1.50
C GLN A 185 -19.32 -0.54 3.04
N ARG A 186 -18.41 0.16 3.72
CA ARG A 186 -18.49 0.39 5.18
C ARG A 186 -19.77 1.14 5.56
N LEU A 187 -20.14 2.14 4.77
CA LEU A 187 -21.38 2.88 5.00
C LEU A 187 -22.62 1.99 4.72
N ALA A 188 -22.61 1.24 3.63
CA ALA A 188 -23.68 0.32 3.29
C ALA A 188 -23.87 -0.76 4.37
N GLU A 189 -22.80 -1.33 4.90
CA GLU A 189 -22.84 -2.29 5.99
C GLU A 189 -23.35 -1.67 7.30
N ALA A 190 -22.92 -0.45 7.63
CA ALA A 190 -23.41 0.28 8.80
C ALA A 190 -24.91 0.58 8.71
N LEU A 191 -25.40 1.03 7.55
CA LEU A 191 -26.82 1.27 7.31
C LEU A 191 -27.65 -0.02 7.34
N ALA A 192 -27.07 -1.15 6.97
CA ALA A 192 -27.68 -2.47 7.08
C ALA A 192 -27.60 -3.07 8.51
N GLY A 193 -27.10 -2.32 9.49
CA GLY A 193 -26.97 -2.78 10.88
C GLY A 193 -25.88 -3.86 11.08
N LYS A 194 -25.02 -4.09 10.10
CA LYS A 194 -23.92 -5.05 10.22
C LYS A 194 -22.79 -4.42 11.05
N GLY A 195 -22.25 -5.18 11.98
CA GLY A 195 -21.09 -4.76 12.78
C GLY A 195 -21.42 -4.09 14.12
N VAL A 196 -22.68 -3.84 14.44
CA VAL A 196 -23.14 -3.36 15.75
C VAL A 196 -24.11 -4.33 16.39
N LYS A 197 -23.99 -4.54 17.71
CA LYS A 197 -25.05 -5.24 18.46
C LYS A 197 -26.22 -4.27 18.62
N PRO A 198 -27.47 -4.71 18.44
CA PRO A 198 -28.66 -3.89 18.74
C PRO A 198 -28.55 -3.35 20.16
N LEU A 199 -28.91 -2.07 20.32
CA LEU A 199 -29.10 -1.49 21.64
C LEU A 199 -30.33 -2.15 22.25
N ALA A 200 -30.19 -2.69 23.46
CA ALA A 200 -31.31 -3.29 24.22
C ALA A 200 -32.22 -2.22 24.77
#